data_6b898ab952af97a2d95a0e034865d734
#
_entry.id   6b898ab952af97a2d95a0e034865d734
#
_cell.length_a   1.000
_cell.length_b   1.000
_cell.length_c   1.000
_cell.angle_alpha   90.00
_cell.angle_beta   90.00
_cell.angle_gamma   90.00
#
_symmetry.space_group_name_H-M   'P 1'
#
loop_
_entity.id
_entity.type
_entity.pdbx_description
1 polymer ?
#
loop_
_entity_poly.entity_id
_entity_poly.type
_entity_poly.pdbx_seq_one_letter_code
_entity_poly.pdbx_strand_id
1 'polypeptide(L)'
;MKDYLTLWAEGPSDEGSRNLTVPVTVIGEWNRGANSEFGKVQLTVQAAKDFEVVDSVEQQKELKRLGVEWPDPVILGLLDSLMNADLGPLKNIRVRIERVWYHEVDSTRNAFRNAGRDAGRKILDALDRRV
;
A
#
# COMPACT_ATOMS: atom_id res chain seq x y z
N MET A 1 9.09 -7.11 -9.55
CA MET A 1 8.50 -6.92 -8.20
C MET A 1 8.91 -8.01 -7.22
N LYS A 2 8.85 -9.27 -7.62
CA LYS A 2 9.16 -10.40 -6.74
C LYS A 2 10.59 -10.34 -6.15
N ASP A 3 11.59 -10.03 -6.98
CA ASP A 3 12.98 -9.93 -6.52
C ASP A 3 13.17 -8.74 -5.58
N TYR A 4 12.50 -7.65 -5.84
CA TYR A 4 12.53 -6.47 -5.00
C TYR A 4 11.95 -6.77 -3.62
N LEU A 5 10.82 -7.44 -3.56
CA LEU A 5 10.20 -7.83 -2.29
C LEU A 5 11.09 -8.80 -1.51
N THR A 6 11.76 -9.73 -2.19
CA THR A 6 12.66 -10.68 -1.55
C THR A 6 13.85 -9.95 -0.91
N LEU A 7 14.49 -9.05 -1.64
CA LEU A 7 15.62 -8.26 -1.13
C LEU A 7 15.19 -7.39 0.05
N TRP A 8 14.04 -6.77 -0.05
CA TRP A 8 13.53 -5.94 1.04
C TRP A 8 13.21 -6.77 2.28
N ALA A 9 12.61 -7.95 2.10
CA ALA A 9 12.24 -8.84 3.20
C ALA A 9 13.47 -9.40 3.94
N GLU A 10 14.58 -9.57 3.25
CA GLU A 10 15.83 -10.08 3.84
C GLU A 10 16.65 -9.00 4.55
N GLY A 11 16.35 -7.74 4.30
CA GLY A 11 17.08 -6.62 4.90
C GLY A 11 16.68 -6.34 6.35
N PRO A 12 17.24 -5.26 6.94
CA PRO A 12 16.89 -4.87 8.31
C PRO A 12 15.42 -4.56 8.46
N SER A 13 14.88 -4.75 9.67
CA SER A 13 13.50 -4.45 9.99
C SER A 13 13.40 -3.61 11.26
N ASP A 14 12.25 -2.92 11.38
CA ASP A 14 11.90 -2.20 12.59
C ASP A 14 11.45 -3.21 13.65
N GLU A 15 12.33 -3.53 14.59
CA GLU A 15 12.06 -4.54 15.61
C GLU A 15 11.25 -3.95 16.77
N GLY A 16 9.98 -4.27 16.81
CA GLY A 16 9.17 -4.17 18.03
C GLY A 16 8.71 -2.81 18.47
N SER A 17 9.11 -1.72 17.81
CA SER A 17 8.63 -0.40 18.19
C SER A 17 7.22 -0.11 17.68
N ARG A 18 6.70 -0.96 16.77
CA ARG A 18 5.39 -0.77 16.14
C ARG A 18 4.60 -2.06 16.15
N ASN A 19 4.12 -2.43 17.32
CA ASN A 19 3.32 -3.64 17.46
C ASN A 19 1.87 -3.38 17.12
N LEU A 20 1.41 -4.05 16.06
CA LEU A 20 -0.01 -4.05 15.71
C LEU A 20 -0.74 -5.08 16.57
N THR A 21 -1.46 -4.63 17.58
CA THR A 21 -2.29 -5.51 18.41
C THR A 21 -3.66 -5.76 17.80
N VAL A 22 -4.11 -4.85 16.93
CA VAL A 22 -5.37 -4.97 16.19
C VAL A 22 -5.16 -4.52 14.76
N PRO A 23 -5.97 -5.01 13.80
CA PRO A 23 -5.88 -4.55 12.42
C PRO A 23 -6.16 -3.05 12.29
N VAL A 24 -5.46 -2.41 11.37
CA VAL A 24 -5.63 -0.98 11.06
C VAL A 24 -6.06 -0.86 9.62
N THR A 25 -7.17 -0.17 9.38
CA THR A 25 -7.65 0.11 8.02
C THR A 25 -7.36 1.55 7.65
N VAL A 26 -6.76 1.75 6.49
CA VAL A 26 -6.46 3.09 5.96
C VAL A 26 -6.97 3.21 4.53
N ILE A 27 -7.23 4.46 4.12
CA ILE A 27 -7.57 4.77 2.73
C ILE A 27 -6.49 5.68 2.19
N GLY A 28 -5.79 5.20 1.15
CA GLY A 28 -4.83 6.00 0.41
C GLY A 28 -5.50 6.61 -0.81
N GLU A 29 -5.25 7.88 -1.06
CA GLU A 29 -5.90 8.60 -2.13
C GLU A 29 -4.94 9.55 -2.82
N TRP A 30 -5.05 9.60 -4.14
CA TRP A 30 -4.40 10.60 -4.97
C TRP A 30 -5.45 11.13 -5.93
N ASN A 31 -5.76 12.40 -5.80
CA ASN A 31 -6.77 13.05 -6.64
C ASN A 31 -6.25 14.42 -7.08
N ARG A 32 -5.96 14.52 -8.36
CA ARG A 32 -5.56 15.77 -9.01
C ARG A 32 -6.57 16.12 -10.08
N GLY A 33 -7.70 16.66 -9.68
CA GLY A 33 -8.80 16.97 -10.58
C GLY A 33 -8.40 17.81 -11.79
N ALA A 34 -7.52 18.80 -11.59
CA ALA A 34 -7.07 19.67 -12.67
C ALA A 34 -6.22 18.94 -13.72
N ASN A 35 -5.54 17.86 -13.33
CA ASN A 35 -4.68 17.06 -14.21
C ASN A 35 -5.28 15.70 -14.54
N SER A 36 -6.53 15.50 -14.16
CA SER A 36 -7.25 14.25 -14.43
C SER A 36 -6.51 13.00 -13.93
N GLU A 37 -5.92 13.07 -12.74
CA GLU A 37 -5.32 11.89 -12.09
C GLU A 37 -6.14 11.49 -10.88
N PHE A 38 -6.49 10.23 -10.80
CA PHE A 38 -7.27 9.69 -9.67
C PHE A 38 -6.84 8.26 -9.34
N GLY A 39 -6.60 8.02 -8.06
CA GLY A 39 -6.38 6.68 -7.53
C GLY A 39 -6.78 6.66 -6.07
N LYS A 40 -7.48 5.62 -5.64
CA LYS A 40 -7.92 5.48 -4.25
C LYS A 40 -7.98 4.00 -3.90
N VAL A 41 -7.39 3.65 -2.76
CA VAL A 41 -7.35 2.26 -2.30
C VAL A 41 -7.65 2.16 -0.82
N GLN A 42 -8.29 1.09 -0.42
CA GLN A 42 -8.50 0.76 0.99
C GLN A 42 -7.66 -0.46 1.33
N LEU A 43 -6.86 -0.33 2.37
CA LEU A 43 -5.98 -1.40 2.86
C LEU A 43 -6.26 -1.68 4.32
N THR A 44 -6.17 -2.94 4.72
CA THR A 44 -6.14 -3.34 6.12
C THR A 44 -4.80 -3.99 6.41
N VAL A 45 -4.16 -3.56 7.49
CA VAL A 45 -2.84 -4.00 7.91
C VAL A 45 -2.94 -4.72 9.24
N GLN A 46 -2.30 -5.87 9.34
CA GLN A 46 -2.23 -6.63 10.58
C GLN A 46 -0.83 -7.18 10.78
N ALA A 47 -0.50 -7.51 12.03
CA ALA A 47 0.79 -8.10 12.35
C ALA A 47 0.95 -9.44 11.64
N ALA A 48 2.16 -9.71 11.16
CA ALA A 48 2.49 -10.97 10.53
C ALA A 48 3.97 -11.27 10.76
N LYS A 49 4.34 -12.52 10.61
CA LYS A 49 5.74 -12.94 10.76
C LYS A 49 6.59 -12.37 9.62
N ASP A 50 6.08 -12.46 8.42
CA ASP A 50 6.76 -11.99 7.21
C ASP A 50 5.87 -11.01 6.46
N PHE A 51 6.49 -10.14 5.68
CA PHE A 51 5.76 -9.20 4.84
C PHE A 51 4.95 -9.96 3.80
N GLU A 52 3.66 -9.63 3.71
CA GLU A 52 2.76 -10.27 2.76
C GLU A 52 1.74 -9.26 2.25
N VAL A 53 1.46 -9.31 0.97
CA VAL A 53 0.39 -8.52 0.36
C VAL A 53 -0.66 -9.47 -0.19
N VAL A 54 -1.91 -9.28 0.21
CA VAL A 54 -3.05 -10.05 -0.26
C VAL A 54 -3.95 -9.12 -1.08
N ASP A 55 -4.15 -9.46 -2.34
CA ASP A 55 -5.06 -8.71 -3.21
C ASP A 55 -6.44 -9.34 -3.16
N SER A 56 -7.34 -8.70 -2.41
CA SER A 56 -8.72 -9.17 -2.22
C SER A 56 -9.75 -8.33 -2.98
N VAL A 57 -9.29 -7.52 -3.93
CA VAL A 57 -10.17 -6.64 -4.71
C VAL A 57 -11.07 -7.45 -5.63
N GLU A 58 -12.37 -7.13 -5.63
CA GLU A 58 -13.34 -7.83 -6.46
C GLU A 58 -13.34 -7.36 -7.93
N GLN A 59 -12.80 -6.18 -8.20
CA GLN A 59 -12.82 -5.55 -9.53
C GLN A 59 -11.66 -5.99 -10.44
N GLN A 60 -11.09 -7.16 -10.24
CA GLN A 60 -9.93 -7.65 -11.01
C GLN A 60 -10.15 -7.64 -12.52
N LYS A 61 -11.31 -8.12 -12.96
CA LYS A 61 -11.63 -8.20 -14.39
C LYS A 61 -11.76 -6.81 -15.03
N GLU A 62 -12.36 -5.89 -14.31
CA GLU A 62 -12.55 -4.52 -14.81
C GLU A 62 -11.22 -3.78 -14.91
N LEU A 63 -10.36 -3.91 -13.90
CA LEU A 63 -9.02 -3.31 -13.90
C LEU A 63 -8.20 -3.84 -15.08
N LYS A 64 -8.27 -5.14 -15.32
CA LYS A 64 -7.56 -5.75 -16.44
C LYS A 64 -8.07 -5.25 -17.78
N ARG A 65 -9.39 -5.10 -17.93
CA ARG A 65 -10.02 -4.59 -19.14
C ARG A 65 -9.59 -3.16 -19.45
N LEU A 66 -9.40 -2.33 -18.41
CA LEU A 66 -8.96 -0.95 -18.55
C LEU A 66 -7.48 -0.81 -18.88
N GLY A 67 -6.74 -1.91 -18.89
CA GLY A 67 -5.31 -1.88 -19.15
C GLY A 67 -4.47 -1.36 -17.99
N VAL A 68 -5.04 -1.28 -16.81
CA VAL A 68 -4.33 -0.83 -15.60
C VAL A 68 -3.49 -1.98 -15.06
N GLU A 69 -2.19 -1.73 -14.83
CA GLU A 69 -1.32 -2.67 -14.13
C GLU A 69 -1.75 -2.72 -12.68
N TRP A 70 -2.13 -3.88 -12.21
CA TRP A 70 -2.65 -4.06 -10.86
C TRP A 70 -2.16 -5.39 -10.28
N PRO A 71 -1.76 -5.47 -9.00
CA PRO A 71 -1.69 -4.38 -7.99
C PRO A 71 -0.33 -3.68 -7.88
N ASP A 72 0.61 -3.92 -8.78
CA ASP A 72 2.00 -3.50 -8.67
C ASP A 72 2.20 -2.01 -8.35
N PRO A 73 1.51 -1.06 -8.99
CA PRO A 73 1.74 0.35 -8.66
C PRO A 73 1.42 0.69 -7.20
N VAL A 74 0.35 0.11 -6.67
CA VAL A 74 -0.02 0.32 -5.26
C VAL A 74 1.04 -0.24 -4.33
N ILE A 75 1.54 -1.44 -4.62
CA ILE A 75 2.60 -2.08 -3.82
C ILE A 75 3.87 -1.24 -3.85
N LEU A 76 4.28 -0.75 -5.02
CA LEU A 76 5.46 0.11 -5.14
C LEU A 76 5.32 1.39 -4.32
N GLY A 77 4.16 2.04 -4.38
CA GLY A 77 3.90 3.24 -3.59
C GLY A 77 3.91 2.96 -2.10
N LEU A 78 3.30 1.86 -1.70
CA LEU A 78 3.30 1.42 -0.30
C LEU A 78 4.73 1.22 0.21
N LEU A 79 5.56 0.52 -0.55
CA LEU A 79 6.96 0.29 -0.20
C LEU A 79 7.76 1.59 -0.14
N ASP A 80 7.49 2.56 -1.02
CA ASP A 80 8.14 3.87 -0.98
C ASP A 80 8.00 4.51 0.41
N SER A 81 6.85 4.36 1.05
CA SER A 81 6.61 4.91 2.38
C SER A 81 7.14 4.02 3.50
N LEU A 82 6.88 2.72 3.43
CA LEU A 82 7.25 1.79 4.50
C LEU A 82 8.77 1.59 4.61
N MET A 83 9.48 1.65 3.50
CA MET A 83 10.93 1.51 3.50
C MET A 83 11.66 2.73 4.04
N ASN A 84 11.02 3.89 3.97
CA ASN A 84 11.60 5.16 4.40
C ASN A 84 11.08 5.61 5.77
N ALA A 85 10.56 4.68 6.55
CA ALA A 85 10.12 4.98 7.91
C ALA A 85 11.31 5.35 8.80
N ASP A 86 11.09 6.32 9.71
CA ASP A 86 12.15 6.86 10.57
C ASP A 86 12.84 5.80 11.42
N LEU A 87 12.12 4.78 11.84
CA LEU A 87 12.65 3.71 12.69
C LEU A 87 13.12 2.49 11.92
N GLY A 88 13.22 2.61 10.61
CA GLY A 88 13.60 1.52 9.72
C GLY A 88 12.41 0.92 8.96
N PRO A 89 12.66 0.05 8.00
CA PRO A 89 11.59 -0.54 7.19
C PRO A 89 10.59 -1.32 8.03
N LEU A 90 9.30 -1.07 7.83
CA LEU A 90 8.24 -1.81 8.48
C LEU A 90 7.89 -3.04 7.63
N LYS A 91 8.27 -4.24 8.09
CA LYS A 91 8.15 -5.46 7.31
C LYS A 91 7.27 -6.55 7.90
N ASN A 92 7.07 -6.54 9.20
CA ASN A 92 6.36 -7.64 9.88
C ASN A 92 4.85 -7.41 9.87
N ILE A 93 4.31 -7.22 8.68
CA ILE A 93 2.89 -6.93 8.48
C ILE A 93 2.33 -7.66 7.27
N ARG A 94 1.05 -7.98 7.35
CA ARG A 94 0.25 -8.41 6.20
C ARG A 94 -0.63 -7.24 5.78
N VAL A 95 -0.55 -6.89 4.51
CA VAL A 95 -1.38 -5.85 3.91
C VAL A 95 -2.42 -6.50 3.01
N ARG A 96 -3.68 -6.27 3.30
CA ARG A 96 -4.77 -6.73 2.45
C ARG A 96 -5.33 -5.54 1.69
N ILE A 97 -5.26 -5.60 0.36
CA ILE A 97 -5.89 -4.61 -0.50
C ILE A 97 -7.34 -5.03 -0.65
N GLU A 98 -8.25 -4.25 -0.06
CA GLU A 98 -9.66 -4.64 0.05
C GLU A 98 -10.54 -4.01 -1.01
N ARG A 99 -10.25 -2.78 -1.39
CA ARG A 99 -11.10 -2.03 -2.30
C ARG A 99 -10.28 -1.02 -3.08
N VAL A 100 -10.69 -0.80 -4.32
CA VAL A 100 -10.12 0.21 -5.20
C VAL A 100 -11.24 1.05 -5.81
N TRP A 101 -10.99 2.34 -5.92
CA TRP A 101 -11.85 3.26 -6.67
C TRP A 101 -11.04 3.78 -7.84
N TYR A 102 -11.66 3.85 -9.00
CA TYR A 102 -10.96 4.24 -10.22
C TYR A 102 -11.91 4.99 -11.17
N HIS A 103 -11.30 5.76 -12.07
CA HIS A 103 -11.95 6.38 -13.22
C HIS A 103 -11.37 5.80 -14.48
N GLU A 104 -12.20 5.51 -15.47
CA GLU A 104 -11.73 4.86 -16.71
C GLU A 104 -10.65 5.63 -17.44
N VAL A 105 -10.68 6.96 -17.35
CA VAL A 105 -9.73 7.84 -18.05
C VAL A 105 -8.60 8.29 -17.13
N ASP A 106 -8.91 8.56 -15.85
CA ASP A 106 -8.01 9.26 -14.93
C ASP A 106 -7.17 8.35 -14.05
N SER A 107 -7.49 7.06 -13.98
CA SER A 107 -6.73 6.13 -13.16
C SER A 107 -5.52 5.62 -13.92
N THR A 108 -4.34 6.06 -13.50
CA THR A 108 -3.08 5.73 -14.11
C THR A 108 -2.21 4.96 -13.13
N ARG A 109 -1.13 4.35 -13.65
CA ARG A 109 -0.11 3.73 -12.83
C ARG A 109 0.43 4.71 -11.78
N ASN A 110 0.71 5.94 -12.20
CA ASN A 110 1.24 6.97 -11.31
C ASN A 110 0.25 7.36 -10.21
N ALA A 111 -1.04 7.48 -10.54
CA ALA A 111 -2.08 7.79 -9.57
C ALA A 111 -2.18 6.70 -8.51
N PHE A 112 -2.15 5.42 -8.90
CA PHE A 112 -2.19 4.31 -7.96
C PHE A 112 -0.91 4.22 -7.12
N ARG A 113 0.24 4.53 -7.69
CA ARG A 113 1.48 4.57 -6.91
C ARG A 113 1.43 5.66 -5.84
N ASN A 114 0.91 6.83 -6.18
CA ASN A 114 0.73 7.92 -5.22
C ASN A 114 -0.31 7.59 -4.15
N ALA A 115 -1.39 6.90 -4.53
CA ALA A 115 -2.37 6.41 -3.57
C ALA A 115 -1.74 5.40 -2.60
N GLY A 116 -0.88 4.52 -3.10
CA GLY A 116 -0.12 3.58 -2.27
C GLY A 116 0.81 4.28 -1.30
N ARG A 117 1.51 5.33 -1.73
CA ARG A 117 2.36 6.16 -0.86
C ARG A 117 1.55 6.79 0.26
N ASP A 118 0.40 7.33 -0.07
CA ASP A 118 -0.49 7.96 0.90
C ASP A 118 -0.99 6.94 1.92
N ALA A 119 -1.37 5.74 1.46
CA ALA A 119 -1.78 4.66 2.35
C ALA A 119 -0.64 4.25 3.29
N GLY A 120 0.57 4.08 2.77
CA GLY A 120 1.74 3.74 3.58
C GLY A 120 2.04 4.78 4.65
N ARG A 121 1.96 6.05 4.30
CA ARG A 121 2.15 7.15 5.24
C ARG A 121 1.09 7.11 6.35
N LYS A 122 -0.16 6.85 5.99
CA LYS A 122 -1.25 6.74 6.97
C LYS A 122 -1.09 5.55 7.89
N ILE A 123 -0.55 4.44 7.39
CA ILE A 123 -0.21 3.29 8.22
C ILE A 123 0.84 3.67 9.26
N LEU A 124 1.91 4.32 8.84
CA LEU A 124 2.97 4.76 9.75
C LEU A 124 2.44 5.73 10.80
N ASP A 125 1.62 6.70 10.39
CA ASP A 125 1.00 7.66 11.32
C ASP A 125 0.12 6.96 12.34
N ALA A 126 -0.67 5.99 11.91
CA ALA A 126 -1.56 5.24 12.80
C ALA A 126 -0.76 4.43 13.83
N LEU A 127 0.37 3.85 13.42
CA LEU A 127 1.22 3.08 14.32
C LEU A 127 1.95 3.97 15.31
N ASP A 128 2.43 5.13 14.89
CA ASP A 128 3.12 6.08 15.77
C ASP A 128 2.21 6.58 16.89
N ARG A 129 0.92 6.73 16.62
CA ARG A 129 -0.07 7.15 17.63
C ARG A 129 -0.36 6.11 18.70
N ARG A 130 0.07 4.86 18.50
CA ARG A 130 -0.19 3.75 19.42
C ARG A 130 0.96 3.49 20.40
N VAL A 131 2.02 4.21 20.24
CA VAL A 131 3.20 4.05 21.11
C VAL A 131 3.00 4.66 22.53
#